data_eb69badd4f136d781145409447ae7820
#
_entry.id   eb69badd4f136d781145409447ae7820
#
_cell.length_a   1.000
_cell.length_b   1.000
_cell.length_c   1.000
_cell.angle_alpha   90.00
_cell.angle_beta   90.00
_cell.angle_gamma   90.00
#
_symmetry.space_group_name_H-M   'P 1'
#
loop_
_entity.id
_entity.type
_entity.pdbx_description
1 polymer ?
#
loop_
_entity_poly.entity_id
_entity_poly.type
_entity_poly.pdbx_seq_one_letter_code
_entity_poly.pdbx_strand_id
1 'polypeptide(L)'
;CLLSRGLGDVYKRQGLVVALSWGFYNLLRKKINVDTDVGLLIESLFILPFAIVAFYLIVQNGQNDFNFTNPSLMFYLLLAGPMTVIPLFLYVRGVELCGLGPTGMIFYITPTFQFILGFFYYNEIFSITKLVSFILIWIAVIIYLKDLYEN
;
A
#
# COMPACT_ATOMS: atom_id res chain seq x y z
N CYS A 1 -16.72 -25.07 3.47
CA CYS A 1 -17.59 -23.89 3.71
C CYS A 1 -17.26 -23.12 5.00
N LEU A 2 -16.91 -23.79 6.12
CA LEU A 2 -16.53 -23.10 7.37
C LEU A 2 -15.13 -22.45 7.30
N LEU A 3 -14.17 -23.09 6.63
CA LEU A 3 -12.83 -22.52 6.42
C LEU A 3 -12.86 -21.23 5.58
N SER A 4 -13.70 -21.17 4.54
CA SER A 4 -13.80 -19.98 3.69
C SER A 4 -14.43 -18.78 4.41
N ARG A 5 -15.33 -19.00 5.36
CA ARG A 5 -15.88 -17.94 6.21
C ARG A 5 -14.83 -17.41 7.19
N GLY A 6 -14.06 -18.29 7.84
CA GLY A 6 -12.99 -17.88 8.76
C GLY A 6 -11.89 -17.09 8.08
N LEU A 7 -11.44 -17.50 6.88
CA LEU A 7 -10.46 -16.72 6.09
C LEU A 7 -11.01 -15.33 5.71
N GLY A 8 -12.27 -15.25 5.27
CA GLY A 8 -12.88 -13.98 4.90
C GLY A 8 -12.93 -12.97 6.07
N ASP A 9 -13.17 -13.44 7.30
CA ASP A 9 -13.20 -12.58 8.48
C ASP A 9 -11.80 -12.17 8.94
N VAL A 10 -10.79 -13.03 8.77
CA VAL A 10 -9.37 -12.67 9.04
C VAL A 10 -8.91 -11.57 8.08
N TYR A 11 -9.19 -11.69 6.78
CA TYR A 11 -8.84 -10.67 5.79
C TYR A 11 -9.56 -9.33 6.04
N LYS A 12 -10.82 -9.36 6.47
CA LYS A 12 -11.56 -8.13 6.84
C LYS A 12 -10.94 -7.43 8.04
N ARG A 13 -10.56 -8.18 9.09
CA ARG A 13 -9.89 -7.65 10.28
C ARG A 13 -8.52 -7.07 9.93
N GLN A 14 -7.74 -7.80 9.13
CA GLN A 14 -6.44 -7.34 8.65
C GLN A 14 -6.57 -6.06 7.83
N GLY A 15 -7.53 -6.00 6.91
CA GLY A 15 -7.80 -4.79 6.12
C GLY A 15 -8.16 -3.58 6.99
N LEU A 16 -8.98 -3.78 8.02
CA LEU A 16 -9.35 -2.72 8.96
C LEU A 16 -8.14 -2.22 9.78
N VAL A 17 -7.33 -3.14 10.29
CA VAL A 17 -6.11 -2.79 11.05
C VAL A 17 -5.14 -2.01 10.17
N VAL A 18 -4.90 -2.46 8.93
CA VAL A 18 -4.03 -1.77 7.97
C VAL A 18 -4.59 -0.39 7.65
N ALA A 19 -5.88 -0.25 7.38
CA ALA A 19 -6.50 1.03 7.06
C ALA A 19 -6.39 2.03 8.22
N LEU A 20 -6.66 1.61 9.45
CA LEU A 20 -6.53 2.46 10.64
C LEU A 20 -5.06 2.84 10.88
N SER A 21 -4.14 1.88 10.83
CA SER A 21 -2.70 2.13 11.01
C SER A 21 -2.17 3.11 9.97
N TRP A 22 -2.57 2.94 8.71
CA TRP A 22 -2.18 3.83 7.63
C TRP A 22 -2.78 5.23 7.79
N GLY A 23 -4.04 5.32 8.21
CA GLY A 23 -4.70 6.59 8.52
C GLY A 23 -4.01 7.34 9.65
N PHE A 24 -3.70 6.66 10.76
CA PHE A 24 -2.95 7.24 11.88
C PHE A 24 -1.54 7.68 11.47
N TYR A 25 -0.83 6.87 10.70
CA TYR A 25 0.48 7.22 10.17
C TYR A 25 0.43 8.53 9.39
N ASN A 26 -0.51 8.66 8.46
CA ASN A 26 -0.65 9.87 7.65
C ASN A 26 -1.02 11.13 8.47
N LEU A 27 -1.88 10.97 9.48
CA LEU A 27 -2.23 12.06 10.40
C LEU A 27 -1.03 12.51 11.23
N LEU A 28 -0.28 11.56 11.81
CA LEU A 28 0.93 11.85 12.56
C LEU A 28 1.98 12.51 11.68
N ARG A 29 2.19 11.97 10.48
CA ARG A 29 3.14 12.50 9.51
C ARG A 29 2.83 13.94 9.11
N LYS A 30 1.58 14.26 8.86
CA LYS A 30 1.14 15.64 8.57
C LYS A 30 1.39 16.60 9.73
N LYS A 31 1.36 16.11 10.97
CA LYS A 31 1.57 16.93 12.18
C LYS A 31 3.05 17.18 12.48
N ILE A 32 3.92 16.30 12.00
CA ILE A 32 5.37 16.41 12.17
C ILE A 32 5.90 17.30 11.04
N ASN A 33 6.47 18.45 11.40
CA ASN A 33 7.02 19.41 10.44
C ASN A 33 8.47 19.04 10.07
N VAL A 34 8.64 17.91 9.38
CA VAL A 34 9.93 17.36 8.94
C VAL A 34 9.84 17.03 7.47
N ASP A 35 10.85 17.37 6.70
CA ASP A 35 10.94 17.05 5.27
C ASP A 35 10.78 15.55 5.00
N THR A 36 10.11 15.21 3.89
CA THR A 36 9.76 13.83 3.52
C THR A 36 10.97 12.90 3.52
N ASP A 37 12.06 13.31 2.92
CA ASP A 37 13.31 12.55 2.75
C ASP A 37 13.94 12.22 4.10
N VAL A 38 14.06 13.22 4.97
CA VAL A 38 14.63 13.06 6.33
C VAL A 38 13.73 12.14 7.18
N GLY A 39 12.43 12.35 7.12
CA GLY A 39 11.50 11.54 7.87
C GLY A 39 11.49 10.07 7.45
N LEU A 40 11.42 9.77 6.15
CA LEU A 40 11.48 8.40 5.64
C LEU A 40 12.82 7.73 5.94
N LEU A 41 13.92 8.49 5.91
CA LEU A 41 15.25 7.98 6.28
C LEU A 41 15.30 7.60 7.76
N ILE A 42 14.79 8.44 8.66
CA ILE A 42 14.76 8.17 10.10
C ILE A 42 13.88 6.94 10.39
N GLU A 43 12.68 6.86 9.77
CA GLU A 43 11.78 5.71 9.91
C GLU A 43 12.46 4.40 9.45
N SER A 44 13.14 4.45 8.32
CA SER A 44 13.88 3.29 7.78
C SER A 44 15.03 2.87 8.67
N LEU A 45 15.80 3.83 9.21
CA LEU A 45 16.90 3.56 10.14
C LEU A 45 16.39 2.98 11.46
N PHE A 46 15.22 3.42 11.94
CA PHE A 46 14.63 2.89 13.17
C PHE A 46 14.20 1.42 13.03
N ILE A 47 13.69 1.04 11.85
CA ILE A 47 13.24 -0.33 11.56
C ILE A 47 14.43 -1.26 11.20
N LEU A 48 15.53 -0.70 10.69
CA LEU A 48 16.67 -1.45 10.18
C LEU A 48 17.21 -2.52 11.17
N PRO A 49 17.43 -2.24 12.46
CA PRO A 49 17.93 -3.26 13.39
C PRO A 49 16.97 -4.45 13.54
N PHE A 50 15.67 -4.20 13.57
CA PHE A 50 14.68 -5.26 13.64
C PHE A 50 14.64 -6.09 12.34
N ALA A 51 14.79 -5.44 11.19
CA ALA A 51 14.87 -6.11 9.90
C ALA A 51 16.12 -7.00 9.79
N ILE A 52 17.27 -6.55 10.29
CA ILE A 52 18.51 -7.33 10.32
C ILE A 52 18.34 -8.59 11.20
N VAL A 53 17.74 -8.44 12.38
CA VAL A 53 17.48 -9.59 13.28
C VAL A 53 16.52 -10.56 12.63
N ALA A 54 15.42 -10.08 12.05
CA ALA A 54 14.44 -10.92 11.35
C ALA A 54 15.08 -11.67 10.17
N PHE A 55 15.89 -10.99 9.36
CA PHE A 55 16.61 -11.60 8.25
C PHE A 55 17.59 -12.68 8.74
N TYR A 56 18.34 -12.43 9.80
CA TYR A 56 19.23 -13.41 10.41
C TYR A 56 18.50 -14.68 10.84
N LEU A 57 17.33 -14.53 11.49
CA LEU A 57 16.49 -15.67 11.90
C LEU A 57 15.96 -16.47 10.70
N ILE A 58 15.54 -15.79 9.63
CA ILE A 58 15.08 -16.44 8.39
C ILE A 58 16.20 -17.26 7.76
N VAL A 59 17.41 -16.69 7.70
CA VAL A 59 18.59 -17.38 7.16
C VAL A 59 18.93 -18.63 7.99
N GLN A 60 18.92 -18.52 9.32
CA GLN A 60 19.19 -19.66 10.21
C GLN A 60 18.17 -20.79 10.10
N ASN A 61 16.90 -20.44 9.87
CA ASN A 61 15.83 -21.44 9.71
C ASN A 61 15.80 -22.07 8.32
N GLY A 62 16.73 -21.74 7.43
CA GLY A 62 16.77 -22.28 6.07
C GLY A 62 15.60 -21.83 5.18
N GLN A 63 14.85 -20.80 5.58
CA GLN A 63 13.72 -20.23 4.84
C GLN A 63 14.13 -19.08 3.93
N ASN A 64 15.42 -18.98 3.62
CA ASN A 64 15.96 -17.90 2.82
C ASN A 64 16.03 -18.28 1.34
N ASP A 65 15.21 -17.60 0.53
CA ASP A 65 15.23 -17.71 -0.93
C ASP A 65 16.22 -16.73 -1.61
N PHE A 66 16.83 -15.83 -0.83
CA PHE A 66 17.84 -14.90 -1.31
C PHE A 66 19.20 -15.60 -1.43
N ASN A 67 19.42 -16.27 -2.55
CA ASN A 67 20.66 -16.96 -2.83
C ASN A 67 21.02 -16.86 -4.32
N PHE A 68 22.30 -17.12 -4.65
CA PHE A 68 22.81 -17.03 -6.01
C PHE A 68 22.40 -18.20 -6.92
N THR A 69 21.73 -19.22 -6.41
CA THR A 69 21.24 -20.35 -7.20
C THR A 69 20.08 -19.96 -8.11
N ASN A 70 19.33 -18.91 -7.75
CA ASN A 70 18.22 -18.42 -8.56
C ASN A 70 18.35 -16.90 -8.83
N PRO A 71 19.17 -16.49 -9.82
CA PRO A 71 19.49 -15.09 -10.05
C PRO A 71 18.26 -14.23 -10.44
N SER A 72 17.26 -14.83 -11.09
CA SER A 72 16.02 -14.14 -11.42
C SER A 72 15.23 -13.74 -10.17
N LEU A 73 15.11 -14.67 -9.20
CA LEU A 73 14.42 -14.38 -7.93
C LEU A 73 15.17 -13.32 -7.12
N MET A 74 16.51 -13.44 -7.06
CA MET A 74 17.36 -12.45 -6.39
C MET A 74 17.17 -11.06 -7.00
N PHE A 75 17.12 -10.95 -8.32
CA PHE A 75 16.88 -9.68 -9.02
C PHE A 75 15.51 -9.08 -8.65
N TYR A 76 14.44 -9.88 -8.63
CA TYR A 76 13.11 -9.40 -8.23
C TYR A 76 13.07 -8.95 -6.76
N LEU A 77 13.74 -9.68 -5.86
CA LEU A 77 13.82 -9.28 -4.45
C LEU A 77 14.58 -7.96 -4.26
N LEU A 78 15.68 -7.76 -4.98
CA LEU A 78 16.41 -6.49 -4.96
C LEU A 78 15.59 -5.34 -5.57
N LEU A 79 14.83 -5.61 -6.62
CA LEU A 79 13.98 -4.62 -7.26
C LEU A 79 12.79 -4.21 -6.39
N ALA A 80 12.31 -5.10 -5.52
CA ALA A 80 11.17 -4.83 -4.64
C ALA A 80 11.39 -3.61 -3.73
N GLY A 81 12.61 -3.38 -3.25
CA GLY A 81 12.96 -2.21 -2.45
C GLY A 81 12.69 -0.88 -3.17
N PRO A 82 13.37 -0.58 -4.29
CA PRO A 82 13.12 0.63 -5.07
C PRO A 82 11.66 0.77 -5.54
N MET A 83 11.04 -0.33 -5.98
CA MET A 83 9.63 -0.35 -6.43
C MET A 83 8.65 0.01 -5.31
N THR A 84 9.02 -0.18 -4.07
CA THR A 84 8.22 0.22 -2.90
C THR A 84 8.53 1.63 -2.44
N VAL A 85 9.82 1.96 -2.34
CA VAL A 85 10.27 3.26 -1.79
C VAL A 85 9.91 4.42 -2.70
N ILE A 86 10.07 4.29 -4.01
CA ILE A 86 9.79 5.39 -4.96
C ILE A 86 8.33 5.83 -4.91
N PRO A 87 7.33 4.96 -5.04
CA PRO A 87 5.93 5.36 -4.93
C PRO A 87 5.57 5.91 -3.55
N LEU A 88 6.13 5.33 -2.48
CA LEU A 88 5.91 5.80 -1.11
C LEU A 88 6.44 7.23 -0.93
N PHE A 89 7.67 7.50 -1.40
CA PHE A 89 8.27 8.83 -1.37
C PHE A 89 7.40 9.86 -2.12
N LEU A 90 6.98 9.53 -3.34
CA LEU A 90 6.11 10.39 -4.14
C LEU A 90 4.76 10.64 -3.46
N TYR A 91 4.19 9.61 -2.83
CA TYR A 91 2.95 9.74 -2.08
C TYR A 91 3.08 10.70 -0.89
N VAL A 92 4.10 10.49 -0.03
CA VAL A 92 4.32 11.34 1.15
C VAL A 92 4.63 12.78 0.72
N ARG A 93 5.42 12.95 -0.34
CA ARG A 93 5.69 14.29 -0.90
C ARG A 93 4.42 14.95 -1.45
N GLY A 94 3.55 14.17 -2.08
CA GLY A 94 2.24 14.65 -2.51
C GLY A 94 1.37 15.12 -1.35
N VAL A 95 1.37 14.39 -0.23
CA VAL A 95 0.65 14.79 1.00
C VAL A 95 1.18 16.09 1.58
N GLU A 96 2.50 16.29 1.56
CA GLU A 96 3.12 17.55 2.01
C GLU A 96 2.71 18.75 1.14
N LEU A 97 2.76 18.59 -0.18
CA LEU A 97 2.52 19.68 -1.12
C LEU A 97 1.04 20.00 -1.34
N CYS A 98 0.21 18.96 -1.50
CA CYS A 98 -1.19 19.10 -1.88
C CYS A 98 -2.15 18.86 -0.72
N GLY A 99 -1.65 18.34 0.39
CA GLY A 99 -2.48 17.94 1.53
C GLY A 99 -3.04 16.51 1.41
N LEU A 100 -3.63 16.05 2.51
CA LEU A 100 -4.08 14.66 2.65
C LEU A 100 -5.29 14.34 1.77
N GLY A 101 -6.21 15.30 1.61
CA GLY A 101 -7.45 15.11 0.85
C GLY A 101 -7.18 14.81 -0.63
N PRO A 102 -6.61 15.76 -1.40
CA PRO A 102 -6.32 15.56 -2.82
C PRO A 102 -5.43 14.34 -3.09
N THR A 103 -4.37 14.15 -2.30
CA THR A 103 -3.46 13.01 -2.45
C THR A 103 -4.17 11.69 -2.19
N GLY A 104 -5.02 11.62 -1.16
CA GLY A 104 -5.84 10.44 -0.87
C GLY A 104 -6.80 10.09 -2.00
N MET A 105 -7.38 11.10 -2.67
CA MET A 105 -8.27 10.87 -3.82
C MET A 105 -7.53 10.33 -5.04
N ILE A 106 -6.35 10.86 -5.35
CA ILE A 106 -5.49 10.35 -6.44
C ILE A 106 -5.09 8.89 -6.16
N PHE A 107 -4.94 8.51 -4.89
CA PHE A 107 -4.56 7.15 -4.51
C PHE A 107 -5.62 6.10 -4.89
N TYR A 108 -6.89 6.48 -5.10
CA TYR A 108 -7.93 5.59 -5.63
C TYR A 108 -7.69 5.12 -7.07
N ILE A 109 -6.75 5.71 -7.78
CA ILE A 109 -6.30 5.22 -9.09
C ILE A 109 -5.72 3.80 -8.93
N THR A 110 -4.99 3.52 -7.86
CA THR A 110 -4.34 2.22 -7.63
C THR A 110 -5.34 1.04 -7.58
N PRO A 111 -6.37 1.03 -6.71
CA PRO A 111 -7.35 -0.05 -6.71
C PRO A 111 -8.14 -0.13 -8.03
N THR A 112 -8.28 0.98 -8.75
CA THR A 112 -8.93 0.95 -10.07
C THR A 112 -8.09 0.22 -11.09
N PHE A 113 -6.78 0.49 -11.17
CA PHE A 113 -5.89 -0.28 -12.04
C PHE A 113 -5.83 -1.75 -11.64
N GLN A 114 -5.82 -2.07 -10.35
CA GLN A 114 -5.88 -3.45 -9.86
C GLN A 114 -7.17 -4.15 -10.30
N PHE A 115 -8.31 -3.45 -10.23
CA PHE A 115 -9.58 -3.95 -10.72
C PHE A 115 -9.54 -4.25 -12.22
N ILE A 116 -9.02 -3.32 -13.03
CA ILE A 116 -8.89 -3.46 -14.48
C ILE A 116 -7.99 -4.66 -14.82
N LEU A 117 -6.84 -4.79 -14.17
CA LEU A 117 -5.92 -5.90 -14.37
C LEU A 117 -6.54 -7.25 -13.96
N GLY A 118 -7.19 -7.31 -12.80
CA GLY A 118 -7.90 -8.51 -12.33
C GLY A 118 -8.96 -8.97 -13.32
N PHE A 119 -9.74 -8.02 -13.84
CA PHE A 119 -10.83 -8.33 -14.77
C PHE A 119 -10.32 -8.70 -16.18
N PHE A 120 -9.46 -7.89 -16.78
CA PHE A 120 -9.06 -8.07 -18.18
C PHE A 120 -7.88 -9.01 -18.38
N TYR A 121 -6.94 -9.06 -17.43
CA TYR A 121 -5.72 -9.86 -17.58
C TYR A 121 -5.82 -11.21 -16.86
N TYR A 122 -6.33 -11.22 -15.63
CA TYR A 122 -6.45 -12.44 -14.83
C TYR A 122 -7.79 -13.15 -14.98
N ASN A 123 -8.77 -12.58 -15.72
CA ASN A 123 -10.11 -13.14 -15.92
C ASN A 123 -10.79 -13.52 -14.58
N GLU A 124 -10.58 -12.72 -13.54
CA GLU A 124 -11.21 -12.97 -12.25
C GLU A 124 -12.72 -12.82 -12.32
N ILE A 125 -13.47 -13.73 -11.65
CA ILE A 125 -14.92 -13.66 -11.56
C ILE A 125 -15.29 -12.53 -10.59
N PHE A 126 -15.88 -11.46 -11.13
CA PHE A 126 -16.33 -10.33 -10.32
C PHE A 126 -17.74 -10.56 -9.78
N SER A 127 -17.92 -10.32 -8.46
CA SER A 127 -19.26 -10.21 -7.90
C SER A 127 -19.83 -8.81 -8.19
N ILE A 128 -21.13 -8.76 -8.49
CA ILE A 128 -21.87 -7.50 -8.70
C ILE A 128 -21.69 -6.54 -7.51
N THR A 129 -21.60 -7.07 -6.30
CA THR A 129 -21.35 -6.28 -5.08
C THR A 129 -20.04 -5.50 -5.13
N LYS A 130 -18.94 -6.10 -5.64
CA LYS A 130 -17.67 -5.41 -5.82
C LYS A 130 -17.79 -4.30 -6.85
N LEU A 131 -18.47 -4.55 -7.97
CA LEU A 131 -18.67 -3.55 -9.01
C LEU A 131 -19.46 -2.34 -8.49
N VAL A 132 -20.56 -2.57 -7.78
CA VAL A 132 -21.36 -1.48 -7.17
C VAL A 132 -20.51 -0.66 -6.18
N SER A 133 -19.70 -1.32 -5.35
CA SER A 133 -18.79 -0.63 -4.43
C SER A 133 -17.81 0.28 -5.16
N PHE A 134 -17.23 -0.17 -6.27
CA PHE A 134 -16.34 0.65 -7.09
C PHE A 134 -17.05 1.86 -7.70
N ILE A 135 -18.26 1.68 -8.24
CA ILE A 135 -19.05 2.77 -8.81
C ILE A 135 -19.36 3.83 -7.73
N LEU A 136 -19.75 3.43 -6.53
CA LEU A 136 -20.02 4.36 -5.43
C LEU A 136 -18.78 5.15 -5.02
N ILE A 137 -17.61 4.50 -4.96
CA ILE A 137 -16.32 5.15 -4.68
C ILE A 137 -16.02 6.20 -5.77
N TRP A 138 -16.15 5.84 -7.04
CA TRP A 138 -15.89 6.78 -8.13
C TRP A 138 -16.85 7.96 -8.16
N ILE A 139 -18.12 7.76 -7.85
CA ILE A 139 -19.08 8.86 -7.69
C ILE A 139 -18.62 9.82 -6.59
N ALA A 140 -18.21 9.29 -5.44
CA ALA A 140 -17.69 10.11 -4.33
C ALA A 140 -16.43 10.89 -4.72
N VAL A 141 -15.49 10.24 -5.42
CA VAL A 141 -14.26 10.88 -5.94
C VAL A 141 -14.59 12.02 -6.90
N ILE A 142 -15.52 11.81 -7.84
CA ILE A 142 -15.93 12.83 -8.82
C ILE A 142 -16.57 14.03 -8.11
N ILE A 143 -17.46 13.80 -7.14
CA ILE A 143 -18.09 14.87 -6.36
C ILE A 143 -17.01 15.69 -5.62
N TYR A 144 -16.06 15.02 -4.98
CA TYR A 144 -14.98 15.70 -4.27
C TYR A 144 -14.07 16.52 -5.21
N LEU A 145 -13.69 15.95 -6.37
CA LEU A 145 -12.85 16.64 -7.34
C LEU A 145 -13.57 17.87 -7.93
N LYS A 146 -14.89 17.78 -8.12
CA LYS A 146 -15.69 18.92 -8.56
C LYS A 146 -15.67 20.04 -7.52
N ASP A 147 -15.91 19.72 -6.25
CA ASP A 147 -15.86 20.70 -5.15
C ASP A 147 -14.48 21.36 -5.03
N LEU A 148 -13.41 20.57 -5.19
CA LEU A 148 -12.04 21.07 -5.17
C LEU A 148 -11.71 22.00 -6.35
N TYR A 149 -12.36 21.83 -7.48
CA TYR A 149 -12.16 22.67 -8.66
C TYR A 149 -12.97 23.98 -8.60
N GLU A 150 -14.11 23.96 -7.92
CA GLU A 150 -15.00 25.13 -7.77
C GLU A 150 -14.56 26.07 -6.62
N ASN A 151 -13.73 25.64 -5.70
CA ASN A 151 -13.18 26.41 -4.58
C ASN A 151 -11.72 26.79 -4.78
#